data_8e9514dfcaa2cc4a1a355faeeee9a4d3
#
_entry.id   8e9514dfcaa2cc4a1a355faeeee9a4d3
#
_cell.length_a   1.000
_cell.length_b   1.000
_cell.length_c   1.000
_cell.angle_alpha   90.00
_cell.angle_beta   90.00
_cell.angle_gamma   90.00
#
_symmetry.space_group_name_H-M   'P 1'
#
loop_
_entity.id
_entity.type
_entity.pdbx_description
1 polymer ?
#
loop_
_entity_poly.entity_id
_entity_poly.type
_entity_poly.pdbx_seq_one_letter_code
_entity_poly.pdbx_strand_id
1 'polypeptide(L)'
;MKLSKICEEIEYTLLQGSLETEVRDIIYDSRKIAPETMFVCMVGAVTDGHKYIPDAVEKGASVIVLEKEEEAAQIPENITVLKVESARLALALMSAALFDHPARKLVTIGLTGTKGKTTTTYMIKKVLEMAGKKVGLIGTIGAMIGEEHLPSKNTTPESYELHRMFAAMVEAGCEYVVMEVSSQGLKLDRTAGILFDYGIFTNLSPDHIGPAEHASFEEYMECKSLLFRQCRIGIVNADDEHVDGILKGHTCEVKTFSAEREADLMASDIGFINEDGKLGMHFKVSGCMDCQAKVHIPGRFSVYNSMVTMLVCHLAGISDEAILEGLSKVQVKGRVEMLPVSKDYTLIIDYAHNEVSTRSVLTTLMEYHPKRLICVYGGGGNRSKLRRYDMGEVTGEMADLCVLTCDNPRDEEIRDINNDIKVGLARSNGKYIEIDDRKEAIAYCMKNAEPGDMIVLLGKGHEDYQEIKGVKYHFDEREAVAEILDEMKAGKR
;
A
#
# COMPACT_ATOMS: atom_id res chain seq x y z
N MET A 1 9.29 1.55 -31.74
CA MET A 1 8.01 0.90 -32.19
C MET A 1 7.24 1.89 -33.04
N LYS A 2 6.54 1.45 -34.10
CA LYS A 2 5.70 2.35 -34.90
C LYS A 2 4.50 2.86 -34.11
N LEU A 3 4.15 4.13 -34.29
CA LEU A 3 3.03 4.77 -33.63
C LEU A 3 1.70 4.04 -33.89
N SER A 4 1.49 3.53 -35.12
CA SER A 4 0.32 2.74 -35.46
C SER A 4 0.09 1.54 -34.55
N LYS A 5 1.14 0.85 -34.10
CA LYS A 5 1.04 -0.26 -33.13
C LYS A 5 0.74 0.19 -31.72
N ILE A 6 1.30 1.33 -31.32
CA ILE A 6 1.06 1.88 -29.98
C ILE A 6 -0.39 2.34 -29.82
N CYS A 7 -1.02 2.77 -30.93
CA CYS A 7 -2.36 3.34 -30.95
C CYS A 7 -3.48 2.35 -31.32
N GLU A 8 -3.20 1.05 -31.42
CA GLU A 8 -4.20 0.04 -31.86
C GLU A 8 -5.45 -0.03 -30.95
N GLU A 9 -5.30 0.23 -29.66
CA GLU A 9 -6.39 0.10 -28.67
C GLU A 9 -6.94 1.45 -28.18
N ILE A 10 -6.59 2.58 -28.84
CA ILE A 10 -7.09 3.90 -28.46
C ILE A 10 -7.92 4.56 -29.56
N GLU A 11 -8.88 5.40 -29.17
CA GLU A 11 -9.56 6.31 -30.08
C GLU A 11 -8.78 7.63 -30.16
N TYR A 12 -8.48 8.08 -31.39
CA TYR A 12 -7.73 9.32 -31.63
C TYR A 12 -8.10 9.96 -32.96
N THR A 13 -7.77 11.23 -33.09
CA THR A 13 -7.77 11.94 -34.37
C THR A 13 -6.33 12.32 -34.70
N LEU A 14 -5.85 11.90 -35.87
CA LEU A 14 -4.55 12.36 -36.38
C LEU A 14 -4.73 13.77 -36.95
N LEU A 15 -4.17 14.77 -36.28
CA LEU A 15 -4.24 16.18 -36.69
C LEU A 15 -3.17 16.51 -37.72
N GLN A 16 -1.96 15.98 -37.57
CA GLN A 16 -0.85 16.13 -38.50
C GLN A 16 0.18 15.00 -38.38
N GLY A 17 1.05 14.84 -39.36
CA GLY A 17 2.14 13.87 -39.38
C GLY A 17 1.73 12.48 -39.86
N SER A 18 2.33 11.42 -39.30
CA SER A 18 2.17 10.04 -39.80
C SER A 18 2.14 9.01 -38.70
N LEU A 19 1.29 7.98 -38.82
CA LEU A 19 1.27 6.83 -37.93
C LEU A 19 2.46 5.86 -38.13
N GLU A 20 3.26 6.07 -39.18
CA GLU A 20 4.50 5.34 -39.42
C GLU A 20 5.68 5.90 -38.60
N THR A 21 5.48 7.02 -37.88
CA THR A 21 6.49 7.60 -37.00
C THR A 21 6.98 6.59 -35.99
N GLU A 22 8.30 6.42 -35.89
CA GLU A 22 8.91 5.58 -34.88
C GLU A 22 8.92 6.32 -33.53
N VAL A 23 8.49 5.59 -32.49
CA VAL A 23 8.48 6.07 -31.10
C VAL A 23 9.38 5.19 -30.27
N ARG A 24 10.36 5.83 -29.62
CA ARG A 24 11.32 5.16 -28.75
C ARG A 24 10.73 4.91 -27.36
N ASP A 25 10.01 5.90 -26.82
CA ASP A 25 9.46 5.86 -25.48
C ASP A 25 8.28 6.83 -25.33
N ILE A 26 7.47 6.64 -24.26
CA ILE A 26 6.34 7.50 -23.92
C ILE A 26 6.72 8.32 -22.68
N ILE A 27 6.58 9.64 -22.78
CA ILE A 27 6.93 10.59 -21.71
C ILE A 27 5.71 11.44 -21.37
N TYR A 28 5.44 11.57 -20.07
CA TYR A 28 4.42 12.48 -19.53
C TYR A 28 4.99 13.48 -18.50
N ASP A 29 6.30 13.43 -18.25
CA ASP A 29 7.07 14.40 -17.44
C ASP A 29 7.99 15.18 -18.38
N SER A 30 7.69 16.47 -18.62
CA SER A 30 8.42 17.31 -19.57
C SER A 30 9.93 17.43 -19.30
N ARG A 31 10.37 17.14 -18.07
CA ARG A 31 11.80 17.13 -17.69
C ARG A 31 12.55 15.94 -18.29
N LYS A 32 11.84 14.88 -18.68
CA LYS A 32 12.40 13.62 -19.20
C LYS A 32 12.31 13.50 -20.72
N ILE A 33 11.79 14.51 -21.42
CA ILE A 33 11.64 14.48 -22.88
C ILE A 33 13.03 14.36 -23.53
N ALA A 34 13.10 13.51 -24.54
CA ALA A 34 14.29 13.22 -25.34
C ALA A 34 13.90 13.07 -26.82
N PRO A 35 14.86 13.09 -27.77
CA PRO A 35 14.59 12.84 -29.17
C PRO A 35 13.87 11.48 -29.39
N GLU A 36 13.00 11.47 -30.41
CA GLU A 36 12.22 10.28 -30.81
C GLU A 36 11.22 9.76 -29.77
N THR A 37 10.90 10.58 -28.73
CA THR A 37 9.87 10.22 -27.75
C THR A 37 8.51 10.77 -28.12
N MET A 38 7.46 10.14 -27.59
CA MET A 38 6.10 10.64 -27.60
C MET A 38 5.79 11.35 -26.30
N PHE A 39 5.42 12.62 -26.36
CA PHE A 39 5.01 13.39 -25.20
C PHE A 39 3.49 13.42 -25.06
N VAL A 40 2.98 12.97 -23.88
CA VAL A 40 1.55 12.95 -23.57
C VAL A 40 1.21 14.12 -22.64
N CYS A 41 0.38 15.05 -23.13
CA CYS A 41 -0.03 16.26 -22.42
C CYS A 41 -1.14 15.97 -21.40
N MET A 42 -0.79 15.48 -20.21
CA MET A 42 -1.78 15.22 -19.17
C MET A 42 -2.20 16.47 -18.44
N VAL A 43 -3.49 16.62 -18.15
CA VAL A 43 -4.02 17.61 -17.22
C VAL A 43 -3.92 17.05 -15.79
N GLY A 44 -3.08 17.66 -14.96
CA GLY A 44 -2.88 17.30 -13.57
C GLY A 44 -3.57 18.26 -12.59
N ALA A 45 -3.60 17.92 -11.30
CA ALA A 45 -4.18 18.77 -10.26
C ALA A 45 -3.43 20.11 -10.06
N VAL A 46 -2.13 20.15 -10.35
CA VAL A 46 -1.26 21.32 -10.12
C VAL A 46 -0.88 22.01 -11.42
N THR A 47 -0.73 21.27 -12.51
CA THR A 47 -0.26 21.80 -13.78
C THR A 47 -0.93 21.10 -14.95
N ASP A 48 -1.01 21.83 -16.07
CA ASP A 48 -1.50 21.33 -17.35
C ASP A 48 -0.30 21.05 -18.26
N GLY A 49 -0.22 19.79 -18.73
CA GLY A 49 0.87 19.30 -19.58
C GLY A 49 1.00 20.02 -20.93
N HIS A 50 -0.11 20.59 -21.45
CA HIS A 50 -0.10 21.35 -22.70
C HIS A 50 0.84 22.55 -22.67
N LYS A 51 1.06 23.15 -21.51
CA LYS A 51 2.01 24.28 -21.33
C LYS A 51 3.45 23.94 -21.68
N TYR A 52 3.79 22.64 -21.70
CA TYR A 52 5.14 22.15 -21.97
C TYR A 52 5.32 21.65 -23.42
N ILE A 53 4.34 21.91 -24.30
CA ILE A 53 4.46 21.58 -25.73
C ILE A 53 5.69 22.26 -26.36
N PRO A 54 5.97 23.57 -26.13
CA PRO A 54 7.16 24.21 -26.66
C PRO A 54 8.46 23.52 -26.21
N ASP A 55 8.56 23.14 -24.94
CA ASP A 55 9.72 22.40 -24.41
C ASP A 55 9.85 21.02 -25.07
N ALA A 56 8.71 20.34 -25.34
CA ALA A 56 8.70 19.04 -25.99
C ALA A 56 9.21 19.13 -27.44
N VAL A 57 8.80 20.16 -28.15
CA VAL A 57 9.26 20.45 -29.52
C VAL A 57 10.78 20.74 -29.52
N GLU A 58 11.24 21.61 -28.64
CA GLU A 58 12.65 21.99 -28.53
C GLU A 58 13.55 20.79 -28.20
N LYS A 59 13.08 19.88 -27.32
CA LYS A 59 13.82 18.67 -26.92
C LYS A 59 13.71 17.51 -27.91
N GLY A 60 13.00 17.70 -29.03
CA GLY A 60 12.95 16.76 -30.14
C GLY A 60 11.95 15.61 -29.99
N ALA A 61 10.85 15.84 -29.29
CA ALA A 61 9.74 14.88 -29.31
C ALA A 61 9.24 14.68 -30.76
N SER A 62 9.04 13.43 -31.16
CA SER A 62 8.56 13.09 -32.53
C SER A 62 7.03 13.04 -32.60
N VAL A 63 6.37 12.82 -31.48
CA VAL A 63 4.91 12.73 -31.37
C VAL A 63 4.43 13.52 -30.15
N ILE A 64 3.33 14.25 -30.31
CA ILE A 64 2.62 14.93 -29.24
C ILE A 64 1.19 14.41 -29.18
N VAL A 65 0.74 13.97 -28.00
CA VAL A 65 -0.63 13.56 -27.70
C VAL A 65 -1.27 14.61 -26.80
N LEU A 66 -2.40 15.17 -27.23
CA LEU A 66 -3.07 16.28 -26.55
C LEU A 66 -4.59 16.07 -26.50
N GLU A 67 -5.25 16.77 -25.57
CA GLU A 67 -6.71 16.82 -25.47
C GLU A 67 -7.29 18.08 -26.14
N LYS A 68 -6.50 19.17 -26.19
CA LYS A 68 -6.90 20.50 -26.65
C LYS A 68 -6.42 20.73 -28.09
N GLU A 69 -7.34 20.64 -29.05
CA GLU A 69 -7.02 20.73 -30.47
C GLU A 69 -6.39 22.09 -30.87
N GLU A 70 -6.82 23.16 -30.21
CA GLU A 70 -6.29 24.52 -30.45
C GLU A 70 -4.79 24.65 -30.20
N GLU A 71 -4.23 23.80 -29.34
CA GLU A 71 -2.78 23.79 -29.06
C GLU A 71 -1.94 23.19 -30.21
N ALA A 72 -2.59 22.47 -31.13
CA ALA A 72 -1.88 21.87 -32.28
C ALA A 72 -1.33 22.94 -33.25
N ALA A 73 -1.98 24.11 -33.35
CA ALA A 73 -1.61 25.16 -34.30
C ALA A 73 -0.20 25.72 -34.11
N GLN A 74 0.39 25.56 -32.92
CA GLN A 74 1.77 26.02 -32.62
C GLN A 74 2.83 24.93 -32.78
N ILE A 75 2.45 23.70 -33.17
CA ILE A 75 3.35 22.57 -33.29
C ILE A 75 3.89 22.49 -34.74
N PRO A 76 5.23 22.40 -34.95
CA PRO A 76 5.80 22.27 -36.28
C PRO A 76 5.28 21.07 -37.08
N GLU A 77 5.12 21.22 -38.40
CA GLU A 77 4.54 20.19 -39.29
C GLU A 77 5.31 18.86 -39.33
N ASN A 78 6.58 18.87 -38.95
CA ASN A 78 7.41 17.67 -38.89
C ASN A 78 7.15 16.79 -37.67
N ILE A 79 6.33 17.22 -36.72
CA ILE A 79 5.94 16.47 -35.51
C ILE A 79 4.56 15.88 -35.71
N THR A 80 4.40 14.61 -35.39
CA THR A 80 3.09 13.96 -35.44
C THR A 80 2.24 14.37 -34.24
N VAL A 81 0.98 14.75 -34.47
CA VAL A 81 0.04 15.19 -33.42
C VAL A 81 -1.20 14.34 -33.42
N LEU A 82 -1.48 13.74 -32.27
CA LEU A 82 -2.70 13.00 -31.98
C LEU A 82 -3.57 13.75 -31.00
N LYS A 83 -4.85 13.92 -31.32
CA LYS A 83 -5.87 14.37 -30.37
C LYS A 83 -6.60 13.16 -29.80
N VAL A 84 -6.76 13.16 -28.48
CA VAL A 84 -7.50 12.14 -27.72
C VAL A 84 -8.53 12.82 -26.81
N GLU A 85 -9.53 12.07 -26.38
CA GLU A 85 -10.53 12.57 -25.42
C GLU A 85 -9.97 12.61 -23.98
N SER A 86 -9.22 11.57 -23.60
CA SER A 86 -8.54 11.47 -22.28
C SER A 86 -7.08 11.09 -22.50
N ALA A 87 -6.17 12.01 -22.17
CA ALA A 87 -4.73 11.75 -22.22
C ALA A 87 -4.30 10.70 -21.17
N ARG A 88 -5.02 10.58 -20.05
CA ARG A 88 -4.75 9.56 -19.03
C ARG A 88 -5.10 8.16 -19.51
N LEU A 89 -6.28 7.99 -20.08
CA LEU A 89 -6.69 6.72 -20.67
C LEU A 89 -5.77 6.33 -21.84
N ALA A 90 -5.47 7.29 -22.71
CA ALA A 90 -4.55 7.08 -23.82
C ALA A 90 -3.15 6.67 -23.32
N LEU A 91 -2.59 7.35 -22.30
CA LEU A 91 -1.31 6.98 -21.70
C LEU A 91 -1.32 5.53 -21.21
N ALA A 92 -2.40 5.09 -20.56
CA ALA A 92 -2.50 3.73 -20.02
C ALA A 92 -2.48 2.68 -21.14
N LEU A 93 -3.35 2.83 -22.15
CA LEU A 93 -3.47 1.87 -23.24
C LEU A 93 -2.22 1.88 -24.15
N MET A 94 -1.68 3.06 -24.47
CA MET A 94 -0.43 3.17 -25.24
C MET A 94 0.76 2.58 -24.48
N SER A 95 0.85 2.75 -23.15
CA SER A 95 1.89 2.13 -22.35
C SER A 95 1.75 0.61 -22.32
N ALA A 96 0.54 0.09 -22.23
CA ALA A 96 0.30 -1.35 -22.35
C ALA A 96 0.82 -1.89 -23.68
N ALA A 97 0.52 -1.22 -24.79
CA ALA A 97 0.99 -1.60 -26.12
C ALA A 97 2.52 -1.49 -26.26
N LEU A 98 3.12 -0.39 -25.77
CA LEU A 98 4.57 -0.18 -25.80
C LEU A 98 5.35 -1.33 -25.13
N PHE A 99 4.85 -1.83 -24.01
CA PHE A 99 5.45 -2.92 -23.23
C PHE A 99 4.89 -4.31 -23.62
N ASP A 100 4.22 -4.44 -24.76
CA ASP A 100 3.70 -5.72 -25.26
C ASP A 100 2.73 -6.40 -24.28
N HIS A 101 1.78 -5.61 -23.76
CA HIS A 101 0.68 -6.02 -22.89
C HIS A 101 1.11 -6.94 -21.73
N PRO A 102 2.03 -6.54 -20.86
CA PRO A 102 2.65 -7.42 -19.88
C PRO A 102 1.65 -7.97 -18.86
N ALA A 103 0.55 -7.25 -18.56
CA ALA A 103 -0.50 -7.74 -17.69
C ALA A 103 -1.17 -9.03 -18.21
N ARG A 104 -1.22 -9.24 -19.54
CA ARG A 104 -1.80 -10.45 -20.17
C ARG A 104 -0.90 -11.69 -20.00
N LYS A 105 0.34 -11.51 -19.52
CA LYS A 105 1.36 -12.56 -19.31
C LYS A 105 1.52 -12.96 -17.85
N LEU A 106 0.77 -12.34 -16.95
CA LEU A 106 0.78 -12.54 -15.50
C LEU A 106 -0.62 -12.89 -15.02
N VAL A 107 -0.72 -13.69 -13.96
CA VAL A 107 -1.96 -13.75 -13.17
C VAL A 107 -2.01 -12.50 -12.29
N THR A 108 -2.99 -11.65 -12.53
CA THR A 108 -3.09 -10.31 -11.93
C THR A 108 -4.11 -10.28 -10.80
N ILE A 109 -3.67 -9.87 -9.60
CA ILE A 109 -4.51 -9.78 -8.40
C ILE A 109 -4.50 -8.33 -7.92
N GLY A 110 -5.64 -7.64 -8.05
CA GLY A 110 -5.81 -6.25 -7.62
C GLY A 110 -6.63 -6.14 -6.35
N LEU A 111 -6.14 -5.40 -5.33
CA LEU A 111 -6.82 -5.21 -4.06
C LEU A 111 -7.23 -3.77 -3.82
N THR A 112 -8.52 -3.55 -3.55
CA THR A 112 -9.04 -2.25 -3.11
C THR A 112 -9.71 -2.36 -1.74
N GLY A 113 -9.93 -1.22 -1.10
CA GLY A 113 -10.55 -1.09 0.23
C GLY A 113 -9.95 0.07 0.99
N THR A 114 -10.47 0.38 2.17
CA THR A 114 -9.90 1.42 3.04
C THR A 114 -8.68 0.88 3.78
N LYS A 115 -8.81 -0.23 4.49
CA LYS A 115 -7.77 -0.86 5.31
C LYS A 115 -7.46 -2.29 4.87
N GLY A 116 -6.31 -2.82 5.29
CA GLY A 116 -5.94 -4.22 5.06
C GLY A 116 -5.22 -4.49 3.73
N LYS A 117 -5.24 -3.60 2.75
CA LYS A 117 -4.62 -3.82 1.42
C LYS A 117 -3.17 -4.30 1.51
N THR A 118 -2.30 -3.52 2.15
CA THR A 118 -0.87 -3.85 2.27
C THR A 118 -0.65 -5.20 2.96
N THR A 119 -1.30 -5.42 4.10
CA THR A 119 -1.19 -6.70 4.81
C THR A 119 -1.62 -7.86 3.93
N THR A 120 -2.76 -7.74 3.27
CA THR A 120 -3.31 -8.80 2.41
C THR A 120 -2.45 -9.06 1.18
N THR A 121 -1.89 -8.03 0.53
CA THR A 121 -0.97 -8.23 -0.61
C THR A 121 0.28 -9.02 -0.21
N TYR A 122 0.85 -8.72 0.95
CA TYR A 122 1.98 -9.48 1.49
C TYR A 122 1.61 -10.91 1.90
N MET A 123 0.41 -11.12 2.46
CA MET A 123 -0.09 -12.45 2.78
C MET A 123 -0.24 -13.31 1.53
N ILE A 124 -0.88 -12.78 0.47
CA ILE A 124 -1.04 -13.48 -0.81
C ILE A 124 0.33 -13.78 -1.43
N LYS A 125 1.23 -12.77 -1.49
CA LYS A 125 2.61 -12.98 -1.99
C LYS A 125 3.28 -14.11 -1.24
N LYS A 126 3.26 -14.10 0.09
CA LYS A 126 3.91 -15.12 0.92
C LYS A 126 3.36 -16.52 0.67
N VAL A 127 2.05 -16.66 0.59
CA VAL A 127 1.40 -17.96 0.31
C VAL A 127 1.78 -18.48 -1.08
N LEU A 128 1.72 -17.62 -2.10
CA LEU A 128 2.11 -18.01 -3.47
C LEU A 128 3.60 -18.40 -3.55
N GLU A 129 4.49 -17.66 -2.88
CA GLU A 129 5.93 -17.98 -2.83
C GLU A 129 6.21 -19.29 -2.09
N MET A 130 5.50 -19.58 -0.99
CA MET A 130 5.59 -20.86 -0.29
C MET A 130 5.11 -22.03 -1.16
N ALA A 131 4.19 -21.77 -2.08
CA ALA A 131 3.76 -22.73 -3.11
C ALA A 131 4.74 -22.81 -4.32
N GLY A 132 5.91 -22.18 -4.23
CA GLY A 132 6.95 -22.21 -5.27
C GLY A 132 6.68 -21.25 -6.45
N LYS A 133 5.76 -20.29 -6.34
CA LYS A 133 5.45 -19.32 -7.37
C LYS A 133 6.36 -18.10 -7.28
N LYS A 134 6.76 -17.53 -8.42
CA LYS A 134 7.48 -16.26 -8.44
C LYS A 134 6.48 -15.11 -8.57
N VAL A 135 6.52 -14.18 -7.62
CA VAL A 135 5.48 -13.16 -7.43
C VAL A 135 6.07 -11.76 -7.46
N GLY A 136 5.46 -10.88 -8.27
CA GLY A 136 5.65 -9.43 -8.19
C GLY A 136 4.65 -8.81 -7.22
N LEU A 137 5.06 -7.77 -6.49
CA LEU A 137 4.21 -7.01 -5.59
C LEU A 137 4.31 -5.51 -5.91
N ILE A 138 3.17 -4.80 -5.89
CA ILE A 138 3.11 -3.34 -6.02
C ILE A 138 2.18 -2.78 -4.94
N GLY A 139 2.65 -1.83 -4.15
CA GLY A 139 1.83 -1.25 -3.08
C GLY A 139 2.48 -0.08 -2.36
N THR A 140 1.94 0.24 -1.21
CA THR A 140 2.34 1.38 -0.38
C THR A 140 3.80 1.29 0.08
N ILE A 141 4.31 0.09 0.33
CA ILE A 141 5.71 -0.13 0.77
C ILE A 141 6.69 -0.07 -0.43
N GLY A 142 6.17 0.03 -1.65
CA GLY A 142 6.95 0.02 -2.88
C GLY A 142 6.56 -1.12 -3.82
N ALA A 143 7.38 -1.38 -4.81
CA ALA A 143 7.25 -2.54 -5.69
C ALA A 143 8.38 -3.53 -5.45
N MET A 144 8.11 -4.82 -5.66
CA MET A 144 9.07 -5.90 -5.43
C MET A 144 8.99 -6.94 -6.54
N ILE A 145 10.14 -7.49 -6.90
CA ILE A 145 10.26 -8.70 -7.72
C ILE A 145 11.03 -9.72 -6.88
N GLY A 146 10.33 -10.71 -6.32
CA GLY A 146 10.90 -11.54 -5.26
C GLY A 146 11.32 -10.67 -4.06
N GLU A 147 12.61 -10.61 -3.75
CA GLU A 147 13.19 -9.78 -2.68
C GLU A 147 13.77 -8.45 -3.18
N GLU A 148 13.84 -8.23 -4.50
CA GLU A 148 14.35 -6.98 -5.08
C GLU A 148 13.32 -5.86 -4.99
N HIS A 149 13.71 -4.73 -4.39
CA HIS A 149 12.87 -3.55 -4.27
C HIS A 149 13.01 -2.62 -5.48
N LEU A 150 11.88 -2.22 -6.05
CA LEU A 150 11.78 -1.21 -7.08
C LEU A 150 11.19 0.08 -6.49
N PRO A 151 11.74 1.26 -6.82
CA PRO A 151 11.20 2.52 -6.30
C PRO A 151 9.79 2.77 -6.83
N SER A 152 8.87 3.12 -5.94
CA SER A 152 7.52 3.58 -6.27
C SER A 152 7.20 4.83 -5.46
N LYS A 153 6.53 5.81 -6.10
CA LYS A 153 6.12 7.05 -5.44
C LYS A 153 4.69 6.99 -4.90
N ASN A 154 3.87 6.16 -5.50
CA ASN A 154 2.44 6.04 -5.20
C ASN A 154 2.11 4.59 -4.88
N THR A 155 1.10 4.37 -4.05
CA THR A 155 0.52 3.03 -3.78
C THR A 155 0.15 2.31 -5.08
N THR A 156 -0.47 3.03 -6.02
CA THR A 156 -0.75 2.60 -7.39
C THR A 156 0.02 3.55 -8.31
N PRO A 157 1.12 3.11 -8.96
CA PRO A 157 1.91 3.93 -9.87
C PRO A 157 1.10 4.52 -11.03
N GLU A 158 1.61 5.56 -11.69
CA GLU A 158 1.05 6.00 -12.97
C GLU A 158 1.15 4.87 -14.00
N SER A 159 0.24 4.87 -14.97
CA SER A 159 0.03 3.74 -15.89
C SER A 159 1.30 3.34 -16.65
N TYR A 160 2.12 4.30 -17.08
CA TYR A 160 3.40 4.01 -17.73
C TYR A 160 4.35 3.23 -16.81
N GLU A 161 4.56 3.70 -15.57
CA GLU A 161 5.40 3.00 -14.59
C GLU A 161 4.84 1.63 -14.25
N LEU A 162 3.51 1.51 -14.16
CA LEU A 162 2.84 0.26 -13.84
C LEU A 162 3.11 -0.79 -14.93
N HIS A 163 2.91 -0.45 -16.20
CA HIS A 163 3.18 -1.38 -17.30
C HIS A 163 4.68 -1.71 -17.44
N ARG A 164 5.56 -0.74 -17.18
CA ARG A 164 7.01 -0.96 -17.13
C ARG A 164 7.40 -1.93 -16.02
N MET A 165 6.80 -1.80 -14.82
CA MET A 165 7.03 -2.74 -13.72
C MET A 165 6.51 -4.14 -14.06
N PHE A 166 5.34 -4.25 -14.68
CA PHE A 166 4.82 -5.54 -15.12
C PHE A 166 5.73 -6.19 -16.17
N ALA A 167 6.26 -5.41 -17.13
CA ALA A 167 7.22 -5.92 -18.09
C ALA A 167 8.49 -6.46 -17.43
N ALA A 168 9.03 -5.73 -16.44
CA ALA A 168 10.18 -6.20 -15.64
C ALA A 168 9.86 -7.47 -14.85
N MET A 169 8.65 -7.60 -14.30
CA MET A 169 8.19 -8.82 -13.62
C MET A 169 8.10 -10.01 -14.59
N VAL A 170 7.58 -9.80 -15.78
CA VAL A 170 7.54 -10.83 -16.84
C VAL A 170 8.96 -11.26 -17.24
N GLU A 171 9.86 -10.31 -17.49
CA GLU A 171 11.26 -10.56 -17.82
C GLU A 171 11.99 -11.32 -16.69
N ALA A 172 11.69 -11.00 -15.45
CA ALA A 172 12.20 -11.71 -14.29
C ALA A 172 11.58 -13.11 -14.11
N GLY A 173 10.58 -13.49 -14.91
CA GLY A 173 9.90 -14.79 -14.82
C GLY A 173 8.87 -14.89 -13.70
N CYS A 174 8.26 -13.78 -13.28
CA CYS A 174 7.10 -13.84 -12.39
C CYS A 174 5.91 -14.49 -13.09
N GLU A 175 5.15 -15.27 -12.33
CA GLU A 175 3.89 -15.88 -12.77
C GLU A 175 2.69 -15.05 -12.30
N TYR A 176 2.85 -14.35 -11.18
CA TYR A 176 1.81 -13.58 -10.51
C TYR A 176 2.27 -12.15 -10.25
N VAL A 177 1.31 -11.23 -10.25
CA VAL A 177 1.48 -9.91 -9.64
C VAL A 177 0.33 -9.63 -8.68
N VAL A 178 0.65 -9.20 -7.48
CA VAL A 178 -0.31 -8.79 -6.45
C VAL A 178 -0.14 -7.30 -6.22
N MET A 179 -1.21 -6.51 -6.35
CA MET A 179 -1.08 -5.06 -6.22
C MET A 179 -2.20 -4.39 -5.44
N GLU A 180 -1.83 -3.35 -4.71
CA GLU A 180 -2.80 -2.44 -4.13
C GLU A 180 -3.37 -1.53 -5.23
N VAL A 181 -4.70 -1.47 -5.33
CA VAL A 181 -5.44 -0.62 -6.27
C VAL A 181 -6.17 0.45 -5.47
N SER A 182 -5.58 1.64 -5.40
CA SER A 182 -6.16 2.78 -4.69
C SER A 182 -7.34 3.39 -5.44
N SER A 183 -8.27 4.00 -4.73
CA SER A 183 -9.39 4.74 -5.34
C SER A 183 -8.92 5.85 -6.29
N GLN A 184 -7.85 6.56 -5.93
CA GLN A 184 -7.22 7.55 -6.80
C GLN A 184 -6.58 6.92 -8.04
N GLY A 185 -5.99 5.72 -7.92
CA GLY A 185 -5.46 4.99 -9.07
C GLY A 185 -6.55 4.63 -10.07
N LEU A 186 -7.72 4.21 -9.58
CA LEU A 186 -8.90 3.92 -10.40
C LEU A 186 -9.50 5.20 -11.00
N LYS A 187 -9.69 6.26 -10.20
CA LYS A 187 -10.20 7.57 -10.64
C LYS A 187 -9.37 8.19 -11.77
N LEU A 188 -8.06 7.96 -11.74
CA LEU A 188 -7.10 8.56 -12.66
C LEU A 188 -6.65 7.60 -13.77
N ASP A 189 -7.42 6.57 -14.08
CA ASP A 189 -7.17 5.59 -15.14
C ASP A 189 -5.79 4.90 -15.08
N ARG A 190 -5.15 4.86 -13.90
CA ARG A 190 -3.80 4.28 -13.78
C ARG A 190 -3.76 2.79 -14.06
N THR A 191 -4.88 2.10 -13.88
CA THR A 191 -5.04 0.66 -14.14
C THR A 191 -5.85 0.37 -15.41
N ALA A 192 -6.18 1.38 -16.20
CA ALA A 192 -6.88 1.16 -17.47
C ALA A 192 -6.06 0.26 -18.41
N GLY A 193 -6.75 -0.58 -19.18
CA GLY A 193 -6.12 -1.59 -20.05
C GLY A 193 -5.68 -2.86 -19.33
N ILE A 194 -5.85 -2.95 -17.99
CA ILE A 194 -5.61 -4.16 -17.21
C ILE A 194 -6.95 -4.83 -16.93
N LEU A 195 -7.13 -6.08 -17.39
CA LEU A 195 -8.21 -6.94 -16.92
C LEU A 195 -7.63 -7.87 -15.86
N PHE A 196 -7.88 -7.55 -14.59
CA PHE A 196 -7.41 -8.36 -13.47
C PHE A 196 -8.06 -9.76 -13.49
N ASP A 197 -7.29 -10.79 -13.19
CA ASP A 197 -7.86 -12.13 -12.97
C ASP A 197 -8.69 -12.15 -11.71
N TYR A 198 -8.22 -11.47 -10.64
CA TYR A 198 -8.91 -11.33 -9.37
C TYR A 198 -8.94 -9.87 -8.91
N GLY A 199 -10.15 -9.36 -8.66
CA GLY A 199 -10.39 -8.07 -8.03
C GLY A 199 -10.88 -8.28 -6.60
N ILE A 200 -10.24 -7.69 -5.61
CA ILE A 200 -10.53 -7.92 -4.19
C ILE A 200 -11.03 -6.64 -3.51
N PHE A 201 -12.12 -6.76 -2.74
CA PHE A 201 -12.62 -5.73 -1.84
C PHE A 201 -12.51 -6.18 -0.39
N THR A 202 -11.76 -5.43 0.43
CA THR A 202 -11.55 -5.76 1.84
C THR A 202 -12.59 -5.12 2.77
N ASN A 203 -12.74 -3.80 2.70
CA ASN A 203 -13.68 -3.01 3.52
C ASN A 203 -13.76 -1.57 3.01
N LEU A 204 -14.82 -0.84 3.47
CA LEU A 204 -14.98 0.58 3.22
C LEU A 204 -15.32 1.33 4.51
N SER A 205 -14.63 2.43 4.76
CA SER A 205 -14.95 3.39 5.82
C SER A 205 -14.58 4.80 5.37
N PRO A 206 -15.17 5.87 5.93
CA PRO A 206 -14.81 7.23 5.58
C PRO A 206 -13.31 7.50 5.70
N ASP A 207 -12.68 7.80 4.57
CA ASP A 207 -11.27 8.13 4.44
C ASP A 207 -11.06 8.85 3.10
N HIS A 208 -9.93 9.55 2.93
CA HIS A 208 -9.59 10.20 1.67
C HIS A 208 -10.66 11.14 1.12
N ILE A 209 -11.40 11.86 1.98
CA ILE A 209 -12.39 12.86 1.59
C ILE A 209 -11.80 14.24 1.86
N GLY A 210 -11.62 15.04 0.80
CA GLY A 210 -11.01 16.37 0.92
C GLY A 210 -10.74 17.03 -0.44
N PRO A 211 -10.33 18.31 -0.44
CA PRO A 211 -10.20 19.10 -1.67
C PRO A 211 -9.23 18.55 -2.72
N ALA A 212 -8.24 17.75 -2.30
CA ALA A 212 -7.23 17.14 -3.18
C ALA A 212 -7.44 15.63 -3.38
N GLU A 213 -8.53 15.07 -2.87
CA GLU A 213 -8.82 13.63 -2.89
C GLU A 213 -10.19 13.36 -3.51
N HIS A 214 -11.16 12.85 -2.76
CA HIS A 214 -12.53 12.61 -3.21
C HIS A 214 -13.46 13.70 -2.68
N ALA A 215 -14.42 14.13 -3.50
CA ALA A 215 -15.38 15.15 -3.12
C ALA A 215 -16.40 14.64 -2.09
N SER A 216 -16.69 13.34 -2.08
CA SER A 216 -17.62 12.71 -1.15
C SER A 216 -17.28 11.23 -0.90
N PHE A 217 -17.95 10.66 0.09
CA PHE A 217 -17.84 9.22 0.38
C PHE A 217 -18.41 8.36 -0.76
N GLU A 218 -19.48 8.82 -1.40
CA GLU A 218 -20.11 8.16 -2.55
C GLU A 218 -19.13 8.09 -3.73
N GLU A 219 -18.44 9.19 -4.04
CA GLU A 219 -17.39 9.20 -5.07
C GLU A 219 -16.25 8.24 -4.71
N TYR A 220 -15.81 8.23 -3.45
CA TYR A 220 -14.78 7.31 -2.96
C TYR A 220 -15.19 5.85 -3.16
N MET A 221 -16.44 5.50 -2.83
CA MET A 221 -17.01 4.17 -3.04
C MET A 221 -17.12 3.84 -4.53
N GLU A 222 -17.64 4.77 -5.35
CA GLU A 222 -17.79 4.58 -6.79
C GLU A 222 -16.42 4.34 -7.46
N CYS A 223 -15.40 5.11 -7.09
CA CYS A 223 -14.06 4.89 -7.63
C CYS A 223 -13.54 3.47 -7.32
N LYS A 224 -13.77 2.94 -6.11
CA LYS A 224 -13.37 1.57 -5.79
C LYS A 224 -14.18 0.51 -6.54
N SER A 225 -15.46 0.77 -6.84
CA SER A 225 -16.31 -0.13 -7.60
C SER A 225 -15.79 -0.40 -9.02
N LEU A 226 -15.00 0.54 -9.59
CA LEU A 226 -14.42 0.40 -10.92
C LEU A 226 -13.53 -0.85 -11.06
N LEU A 227 -12.90 -1.33 -9.99
CA LEU A 227 -12.13 -2.57 -10.03
C LEU A 227 -12.98 -3.77 -10.45
N PHE A 228 -14.26 -3.80 -10.06
CA PHE A 228 -15.18 -4.91 -10.35
C PHE A 228 -15.78 -4.86 -11.76
N ARG A 229 -15.47 -3.79 -12.52
CA ARG A 229 -15.75 -3.69 -13.96
C ARG A 229 -14.54 -4.07 -14.81
N GLN A 230 -13.37 -4.26 -14.20
CA GLN A 230 -12.11 -4.62 -14.86
C GLN A 230 -11.43 -5.83 -14.21
N CYS A 231 -12.22 -6.78 -13.67
CA CYS A 231 -11.69 -8.07 -13.21
C CYS A 231 -12.58 -9.22 -13.72
N ARG A 232 -12.03 -10.43 -13.72
CA ARG A 232 -12.74 -11.68 -14.11
C ARG A 232 -13.53 -12.22 -12.92
N ILE A 233 -12.88 -12.32 -11.76
CA ILE A 233 -13.46 -12.79 -10.50
C ILE A 233 -13.31 -11.69 -9.47
N GLY A 234 -14.44 -11.23 -8.93
CA GLY A 234 -14.51 -10.28 -7.81
C GLY A 234 -14.64 -11.03 -6.50
N ILE A 235 -13.76 -10.79 -5.54
CA ILE A 235 -13.78 -11.37 -4.20
C ILE A 235 -14.13 -10.27 -3.21
N VAL A 236 -15.25 -10.40 -2.49
CA VAL A 236 -15.77 -9.35 -1.64
C VAL A 236 -16.06 -9.82 -0.22
N ASN A 237 -15.83 -8.91 0.74
CA ASN A 237 -16.21 -9.09 2.12
C ASN A 237 -17.73 -8.90 2.27
N ALA A 238 -18.47 -9.98 2.47
CA ALA A 238 -19.93 -9.92 2.60
C ALA A 238 -20.40 -9.27 3.91
N ASP A 239 -19.54 -9.11 4.91
CA ASP A 239 -19.87 -8.45 6.18
C ASP A 239 -19.78 -6.92 6.10
N ASP A 240 -19.17 -6.36 5.05
CA ASP A 240 -19.11 -4.92 4.85
C ASP A 240 -20.47 -4.38 4.34
N GLU A 241 -21.01 -3.38 5.03
CA GLU A 241 -22.32 -2.79 4.70
C GLU A 241 -22.38 -2.11 3.32
N HIS A 242 -21.23 -1.80 2.72
CA HIS A 242 -21.13 -1.11 1.44
C HIS A 242 -20.93 -2.07 0.25
N VAL A 243 -20.95 -3.38 0.46
CA VAL A 243 -20.67 -4.38 -0.59
C VAL A 243 -21.58 -4.21 -1.82
N ASP A 244 -22.86 -3.90 -1.61
CA ASP A 244 -23.82 -3.66 -2.70
C ASP A 244 -23.43 -2.44 -3.54
N GLY A 245 -22.96 -1.38 -2.90
CA GLY A 245 -22.45 -0.18 -3.57
C GLY A 245 -21.17 -0.45 -4.38
N ILE A 246 -20.27 -1.26 -3.84
CA ILE A 246 -19.04 -1.70 -4.51
C ILE A 246 -19.34 -2.58 -5.72
N LEU A 247 -20.33 -3.44 -5.64
CA LEU A 247 -20.74 -4.32 -6.75
C LEU A 247 -21.67 -3.65 -7.75
N LYS A 248 -22.05 -2.39 -7.55
CA LYS A 248 -22.93 -1.70 -8.48
C LYS A 248 -22.31 -1.61 -9.89
N GLY A 249 -22.96 -2.27 -10.85
CA GLY A 249 -22.51 -2.30 -12.25
C GLY A 249 -21.27 -3.17 -12.49
N HIS A 250 -20.95 -4.11 -11.58
CA HIS A 250 -19.90 -5.09 -11.82
C HIS A 250 -20.19 -5.97 -13.05
N THR A 251 -19.12 -6.50 -13.64
CA THR A 251 -19.20 -7.40 -14.81
C THR A 251 -18.52 -8.75 -14.56
N CYS A 252 -17.95 -8.93 -13.38
CA CYS A 252 -17.19 -10.11 -12.97
C CYS A 252 -18.09 -11.20 -12.34
N GLU A 253 -17.58 -12.43 -12.28
CA GLU A 253 -18.08 -13.44 -11.36
C GLU A 253 -17.77 -13.01 -9.92
N VAL A 254 -18.73 -13.16 -8.99
CA VAL A 254 -18.55 -12.73 -7.59
C VAL A 254 -18.36 -13.93 -6.69
N LYS A 255 -17.35 -13.87 -5.83
CA LYS A 255 -17.09 -14.78 -4.71
C LYS A 255 -17.08 -13.99 -3.41
N THR A 256 -17.53 -14.61 -2.34
CA THR A 256 -17.74 -13.94 -1.06
C THR A 256 -16.97 -14.60 0.06
N PHE A 257 -16.55 -13.83 1.05
CA PHE A 257 -16.05 -14.32 2.33
C PHE A 257 -16.71 -13.59 3.49
N SER A 258 -16.88 -14.26 4.63
CA SER A 258 -17.62 -13.73 5.79
C SER A 258 -17.23 -14.44 7.08
N ALA A 259 -17.29 -13.72 8.20
CA ALA A 259 -17.25 -14.28 9.55
C ALA A 259 -18.61 -14.21 10.26
N GLU A 260 -19.66 -13.62 9.61
CA GLU A 260 -20.94 -13.32 10.25
C GLU A 260 -22.14 -13.93 9.51
N ARG A 261 -22.02 -14.21 8.22
CA ARG A 261 -23.13 -14.68 7.37
C ARG A 261 -22.68 -15.74 6.36
N GLU A 262 -23.63 -16.34 5.67
CA GLU A 262 -23.36 -17.33 4.62
C GLU A 262 -22.57 -16.72 3.47
N ALA A 263 -21.50 -17.41 3.05
CA ALA A 263 -20.56 -16.98 2.00
C ALA A 263 -19.86 -18.20 1.38
N ASP A 264 -19.15 -17.99 0.24
CA ASP A 264 -18.34 -19.04 -0.40
C ASP A 264 -17.22 -19.56 0.54
N LEU A 265 -16.66 -18.69 1.38
CA LEU A 265 -15.73 -19.04 2.46
C LEU A 265 -16.17 -18.37 3.76
N MET A 266 -16.38 -19.15 4.80
CA MET A 266 -16.84 -18.67 6.12
C MET A 266 -15.82 -18.95 7.19
N ALA A 267 -15.61 -17.99 8.12
CA ALA A 267 -14.83 -18.22 9.33
C ALA A 267 -15.72 -18.38 10.56
N SER A 268 -15.37 -19.33 11.43
CA SER A 268 -16.00 -19.59 12.73
C SER A 268 -14.94 -19.93 13.77
N ASP A 269 -15.33 -20.13 15.03
CA ASP A 269 -14.45 -20.51 16.14
C ASP A 269 -13.19 -19.62 16.22
N ILE A 270 -13.40 -18.30 16.06
CA ILE A 270 -12.33 -17.30 16.05
C ILE A 270 -11.83 -17.08 17.47
N GLY A 271 -10.54 -17.30 17.69
CA GLY A 271 -9.90 -17.10 18.99
C GLY A 271 -8.48 -16.53 18.89
N PHE A 272 -7.97 -16.08 20.03
CA PHE A 272 -6.65 -15.45 20.14
C PHE A 272 -5.56 -16.51 20.35
N ILE A 273 -4.39 -16.27 19.77
CA ILE A 273 -3.13 -16.98 20.07
C ILE A 273 -2.28 -16.04 20.92
N ASN A 274 -1.84 -16.51 22.09
CA ASN A 274 -0.86 -15.83 22.93
C ASN A 274 0.04 -16.93 23.54
N GLU A 275 1.04 -17.35 22.79
CA GLU A 275 1.93 -18.45 23.14
C GLU A 275 3.39 -18.04 22.90
N ASP A 276 4.25 -18.18 23.91
CA ASP A 276 5.69 -17.89 23.82
C ASP A 276 6.06 -16.50 23.25
N GLY A 277 5.28 -15.47 23.60
CA GLY A 277 5.47 -14.09 23.10
C GLY A 277 5.01 -13.89 21.66
N LYS A 278 4.34 -14.87 21.05
CA LYS A 278 3.71 -14.78 19.73
C LYS A 278 2.22 -14.57 19.87
N LEU A 279 1.75 -13.46 19.33
CA LEU A 279 0.33 -13.15 19.24
C LEU A 279 -0.21 -13.56 17.87
N GLY A 280 -1.53 -13.75 17.79
CA GLY A 280 -2.18 -14.10 16.54
C GLY A 280 -3.62 -14.51 16.71
N MET A 281 -4.17 -15.08 15.66
CA MET A 281 -5.55 -15.59 15.62
C MET A 281 -5.58 -17.04 15.13
N HIS A 282 -6.49 -17.83 15.67
CA HIS A 282 -6.90 -19.12 15.11
C HIS A 282 -8.38 -19.07 14.76
N PHE A 283 -8.77 -19.80 13.75
CA PHE A 283 -10.16 -19.88 13.31
C PHE A 283 -10.40 -21.13 12.46
N LYS A 284 -11.65 -21.57 12.39
CA LYS A 284 -12.09 -22.62 11.47
C LYS A 284 -12.68 -21.97 10.23
N VAL A 285 -12.42 -22.52 9.04
CA VAL A 285 -13.09 -22.13 7.81
C VAL A 285 -13.96 -23.27 7.29
N SER A 286 -15.04 -22.92 6.60
CA SER A 286 -15.96 -23.82 5.90
C SER A 286 -16.45 -23.18 4.60
N GLY A 287 -16.99 -23.98 3.69
CA GLY A 287 -17.42 -23.56 2.36
C GLY A 287 -16.58 -24.20 1.27
N CYS A 288 -15.91 -23.42 0.43
CA CYS A 288 -15.01 -23.97 -0.61
C CYS A 288 -13.74 -24.63 -0.03
N MET A 289 -13.39 -24.34 1.22
CA MET A 289 -12.35 -25.01 2.01
C MET A 289 -12.96 -25.45 3.36
N ASP A 290 -12.46 -26.55 3.96
CA ASP A 290 -12.81 -26.98 5.31
C ASP A 290 -11.55 -27.34 6.09
N CYS A 291 -11.06 -26.41 6.91
CA CYS A 291 -9.84 -26.57 7.66
C CYS A 291 -9.75 -25.63 8.87
N GLN A 292 -8.72 -25.84 9.71
CA GLN A 292 -8.34 -24.90 10.76
C GLN A 292 -7.13 -24.08 10.30
N ALA A 293 -7.21 -22.78 10.47
CA ALA A 293 -6.16 -21.83 10.11
C ALA A 293 -5.60 -21.11 11.33
N LYS A 294 -4.33 -20.73 11.23
CA LYS A 294 -3.61 -19.89 12.20
C LYS A 294 -2.86 -18.80 11.47
N VAL A 295 -2.87 -17.59 12.02
CA VAL A 295 -2.09 -16.47 11.53
C VAL A 295 -1.44 -15.75 12.71
N HIS A 296 -0.12 -15.48 12.61
CA HIS A 296 0.62 -14.76 13.66
C HIS A 296 0.63 -13.24 13.41
N ILE A 297 -0.55 -12.70 13.10
CA ILE A 297 -0.83 -11.27 13.04
C ILE A 297 -2.02 -11.03 13.96
N PRO A 298 -1.88 -10.21 15.02
CA PRO A 298 -2.93 -9.97 16.00
C PRO A 298 -4.16 -9.28 15.40
N GLY A 299 -5.33 -9.53 16.01
CA GLY A 299 -6.57 -8.82 15.76
C GLY A 299 -7.48 -9.47 14.73
N ARG A 300 -8.80 -9.26 14.94
CA ARG A 300 -9.86 -9.88 14.11
C ARG A 300 -9.76 -9.53 12.63
N PHE A 301 -9.20 -8.35 12.28
CA PHE A 301 -8.96 -7.97 10.89
C PHE A 301 -8.01 -8.93 10.16
N SER A 302 -7.09 -9.60 10.89
CA SER A 302 -6.18 -10.58 10.29
C SER A 302 -6.91 -11.86 9.86
N VAL A 303 -8.05 -12.18 10.49
CA VAL A 303 -8.93 -13.28 10.06
C VAL A 303 -9.52 -12.97 8.69
N TYR A 304 -10.08 -11.77 8.50
CA TYR A 304 -10.62 -11.33 7.20
C TYR A 304 -9.53 -11.27 6.10
N ASN A 305 -8.36 -10.73 6.42
CA ASN A 305 -7.22 -10.73 5.50
C ASN A 305 -6.75 -12.15 5.14
N SER A 306 -6.80 -13.07 6.12
CA SER A 306 -6.49 -14.49 5.90
C SER A 306 -7.54 -15.16 5.02
N MET A 307 -8.83 -14.95 5.29
CA MET A 307 -9.90 -15.52 4.48
C MET A 307 -9.80 -15.13 3.01
N VAL A 308 -9.60 -13.84 2.72
CA VAL A 308 -9.45 -13.42 1.33
C VAL A 308 -8.19 -13.97 0.68
N THR A 309 -7.09 -14.09 1.45
CA THR A 309 -5.85 -14.74 0.99
C THR A 309 -6.09 -16.22 0.67
N MET A 310 -6.78 -16.93 1.57
CA MET A 310 -7.16 -18.35 1.37
C MET A 310 -8.00 -18.49 0.11
N LEU A 311 -9.07 -17.68 -0.02
CA LEU A 311 -10.00 -17.79 -1.13
C LEU A 311 -9.34 -17.52 -2.48
N VAL A 312 -8.56 -16.43 -2.61
CA VAL A 312 -7.89 -16.12 -3.89
C VAL A 312 -6.84 -17.17 -4.25
N CYS A 313 -6.05 -17.65 -3.29
CA CYS A 313 -5.04 -18.68 -3.55
C CYS A 313 -5.67 -20.03 -3.89
N HIS A 314 -6.76 -20.40 -3.23
CA HIS A 314 -7.53 -21.61 -3.55
C HIS A 314 -8.09 -21.54 -4.98
N LEU A 315 -8.72 -20.42 -5.36
CA LEU A 315 -9.22 -20.18 -6.73
C LEU A 315 -8.09 -20.16 -7.77
N ALA A 316 -6.88 -19.76 -7.39
CA ALA A 316 -5.68 -19.82 -8.23
C ALA A 316 -5.06 -21.23 -8.29
N GLY A 317 -5.66 -22.24 -7.67
CA GLY A 317 -5.23 -23.64 -7.73
C GLY A 317 -4.06 -23.99 -6.79
N ILE A 318 -3.82 -23.20 -5.76
CA ILE A 318 -2.83 -23.50 -4.72
C ILE A 318 -3.43 -24.51 -3.74
N SER A 319 -2.64 -25.50 -3.32
CA SER A 319 -3.13 -26.52 -2.37
C SER A 319 -3.41 -25.93 -0.98
N ASP A 320 -4.41 -26.47 -0.31
CA ASP A 320 -4.83 -26.01 1.03
C ASP A 320 -3.66 -26.09 2.03
N GLU A 321 -2.81 -27.12 1.94
CA GLU A 321 -1.63 -27.27 2.79
C GLU A 321 -0.63 -26.13 2.59
N ALA A 322 -0.34 -25.75 1.34
CA ALA A 322 0.57 -24.63 1.03
C ALA A 322 -0.01 -23.29 1.49
N ILE A 323 -1.33 -23.13 1.37
CA ILE A 323 -2.05 -21.93 1.86
C ILE A 323 -1.90 -21.81 3.38
N LEU A 324 -2.19 -22.88 4.12
CA LEU A 324 -2.12 -22.90 5.59
C LEU A 324 -0.68 -22.70 6.09
N GLU A 325 0.30 -23.36 5.44
CA GLU A 325 1.70 -23.20 5.77
C GLU A 325 2.15 -21.75 5.54
N GLY A 326 1.80 -21.18 4.38
CA GLY A 326 2.13 -19.78 4.04
C GLY A 326 1.55 -18.80 5.05
N LEU A 327 0.26 -18.93 5.39
CA LEU A 327 -0.41 -18.08 6.39
C LEU A 327 0.26 -18.14 7.77
N SER A 328 0.67 -19.33 8.21
CA SER A 328 1.33 -19.50 9.52
C SER A 328 2.71 -18.83 9.61
N LYS A 329 3.35 -18.55 8.47
CA LYS A 329 4.70 -17.97 8.37
C LYS A 329 4.71 -16.52 7.90
N VAL A 330 3.54 -15.94 7.64
CA VAL A 330 3.46 -14.56 7.14
C VAL A 330 3.91 -13.56 8.20
N GLN A 331 4.75 -12.63 7.79
CA GLN A 331 5.09 -11.42 8.53
C GLN A 331 5.03 -10.25 7.56
N VAL A 332 4.52 -9.12 8.01
CA VAL A 332 4.38 -7.92 7.17
C VAL A 332 5.21 -6.81 7.79
N LYS A 333 6.25 -6.37 7.08
CA LYS A 333 7.17 -5.35 7.55
C LYS A 333 6.41 -4.09 7.97
N GLY A 334 6.54 -3.72 9.26
CA GLY A 334 5.93 -2.52 9.82
C GLY A 334 4.40 -2.54 9.94
N ARG A 335 3.77 -3.71 9.99
CA ARG A 335 2.32 -3.87 10.21
C ARG A 335 2.09 -4.89 11.33
N VAL A 336 1.97 -4.40 12.56
CA VAL A 336 1.90 -5.22 13.77
C VAL A 336 3.00 -6.31 13.75
N GLU A 337 4.19 -5.91 13.34
CA GLU A 337 5.32 -6.79 13.14
C GLU A 337 5.94 -7.14 14.49
N MET A 338 5.83 -8.40 14.90
CA MET A 338 6.43 -8.88 16.15
C MET A 338 7.89 -9.25 15.96
N LEU A 339 8.77 -8.73 16.80
CA LEU A 339 10.17 -9.08 16.83
C LEU A 339 10.46 -10.15 17.91
N PRO A 340 11.23 -11.20 17.60
CA PRO A 340 11.55 -12.29 18.55
C PRO A 340 12.64 -11.84 19.56
N VAL A 341 12.28 -10.95 20.48
CA VAL A 341 13.23 -10.35 21.45
C VAL A 341 13.28 -11.09 22.78
N SER A 342 12.15 -11.61 23.25
CA SER A 342 12.01 -12.25 24.57
C SER A 342 10.82 -13.21 24.57
N LYS A 343 10.80 -14.14 25.54
CA LYS A 343 9.60 -14.92 25.89
C LYS A 343 8.76 -14.26 26.97
N ASP A 344 9.36 -13.31 27.68
CA ASP A 344 8.73 -12.66 28.84
C ASP A 344 7.88 -11.46 28.43
N TYR A 345 8.25 -10.74 27.36
CA TYR A 345 7.52 -9.59 26.85
C TYR A 345 7.48 -9.58 25.32
N THR A 346 6.51 -8.87 24.75
CA THR A 346 6.33 -8.72 23.30
C THR A 346 6.82 -7.34 22.85
N LEU A 347 7.56 -7.28 21.72
CA LEU A 347 7.94 -6.05 21.04
C LEU A 347 7.39 -6.04 19.63
N ILE A 348 6.68 -4.95 19.29
CA ILE A 348 5.91 -4.81 18.04
C ILE A 348 6.32 -3.52 17.34
N ILE A 349 6.47 -3.58 16.02
CA ILE A 349 6.64 -2.41 15.15
C ILE A 349 5.37 -2.19 14.34
N ASP A 350 4.84 -0.96 14.31
CA ASP A 350 3.69 -0.60 13.49
C ASP A 350 3.83 0.79 12.85
N TYR A 351 3.24 0.96 11.68
CA TYR A 351 3.25 2.22 10.92
C TYR A 351 2.17 3.22 11.37
N ALA A 352 1.36 2.91 12.36
CA ALA A 352 0.33 3.81 12.86
C ALA A 352 0.95 5.16 13.29
N HIS A 353 0.48 6.24 12.67
CA HIS A 353 1.04 7.59 12.80
C HIS A 353 -0.04 8.69 12.84
N ASN A 354 -1.29 8.31 13.05
CA ASN A 354 -2.43 9.19 13.28
C ASN A 354 -3.39 8.56 14.31
N GLU A 355 -4.32 9.36 14.82
CA GLU A 355 -5.27 8.96 15.87
C GLU A 355 -5.99 7.64 15.52
N VAL A 356 -6.65 7.60 14.36
CA VAL A 356 -7.49 6.45 13.95
C VAL A 356 -6.68 5.15 13.86
N SER A 357 -5.50 5.19 13.23
CA SER A 357 -4.65 4.00 13.11
C SER A 357 -4.05 3.58 14.44
N THR A 358 -3.63 4.54 15.27
CA THR A 358 -3.09 4.28 16.60
C THR A 358 -4.14 3.66 17.52
N ARG A 359 -5.33 4.24 17.59
CA ARG A 359 -6.46 3.67 18.35
C ARG A 359 -6.77 2.25 17.92
N SER A 360 -6.81 1.99 16.61
CA SER A 360 -7.06 0.66 16.04
C SER A 360 -6.02 -0.38 16.49
N VAL A 361 -4.74 -0.04 16.39
CA VAL A 361 -3.65 -0.94 16.81
C VAL A 361 -3.69 -1.18 18.32
N LEU A 362 -3.77 -0.12 19.13
CA LEU A 362 -3.78 -0.26 20.58
C LEU A 362 -5.00 -1.03 21.07
N THR A 363 -6.19 -0.79 20.52
CA THR A 363 -7.40 -1.58 20.84
C THR A 363 -7.15 -3.06 20.56
N THR A 364 -6.60 -3.40 19.41
CA THR A 364 -6.24 -4.79 19.06
C THR A 364 -5.28 -5.41 20.06
N LEU A 365 -4.25 -4.66 20.47
CA LEU A 365 -3.24 -5.18 21.41
C LEU A 365 -3.79 -5.35 22.83
N MET A 366 -4.70 -4.48 23.26
CA MET A 366 -5.38 -4.60 24.55
C MET A 366 -6.26 -5.85 24.67
N GLU A 367 -6.79 -6.39 23.57
CA GLU A 367 -7.54 -7.66 23.55
C GLU A 367 -6.69 -8.86 24.03
N TYR A 368 -5.37 -8.75 24.02
CA TYR A 368 -4.41 -9.76 24.53
C TYR A 368 -4.08 -9.59 26.01
N HIS A 369 -4.69 -8.61 26.69
CA HIS A 369 -4.54 -8.33 28.13
C HIS A 369 -3.08 -8.19 28.57
N PRO A 370 -2.27 -7.28 27.97
CA PRO A 370 -0.90 -7.04 28.43
C PRO A 370 -0.87 -6.57 29.88
N LYS A 371 0.21 -6.89 30.60
CA LYS A 371 0.41 -6.36 31.95
C LYS A 371 0.61 -4.85 31.93
N ARG A 372 1.42 -4.35 31.01
CA ARG A 372 1.57 -2.94 30.66
C ARG A 372 1.64 -2.82 29.14
N LEU A 373 0.96 -1.83 28.60
CA LEU A 373 1.09 -1.41 27.20
C LEU A 373 1.98 -0.16 27.15
N ILE A 374 3.15 -0.27 26.51
CA ILE A 374 4.16 0.79 26.42
C ILE A 374 4.26 1.25 24.98
N CYS A 375 3.98 2.53 24.71
CA CYS A 375 4.04 3.13 23.37
C CYS A 375 5.31 3.96 23.19
N VAL A 376 6.16 3.61 22.21
CA VAL A 376 7.34 4.39 21.83
C VAL A 376 7.05 5.09 20.50
N TYR A 377 7.00 6.42 20.50
CA TYR A 377 6.64 7.15 19.29
C TYR A 377 7.12 8.61 19.31
N GLY A 378 7.10 9.23 18.14
CA GLY A 378 7.30 10.65 17.94
C GLY A 378 6.30 11.18 16.93
N GLY A 379 6.42 12.45 16.59
CA GLY A 379 5.63 13.09 15.55
C GLY A 379 6.44 13.41 14.31
N GLY A 380 5.80 13.35 13.13
CA GLY A 380 6.40 13.87 11.91
C GLY A 380 6.45 15.40 11.90
N GLY A 381 7.59 15.99 11.55
CA GLY A 381 7.74 17.42 11.28
C GLY A 381 7.02 17.84 10.01
N ASN A 382 6.75 19.14 9.84
CA ASN A 382 6.03 19.73 8.72
C ASN A 382 4.65 19.06 8.48
N ARG A 383 3.98 18.68 9.57
CA ARG A 383 2.65 18.07 9.58
C ARG A 383 1.70 18.86 10.50
N SER A 384 0.41 18.60 10.36
CA SER A 384 -0.61 19.24 11.20
C SER A 384 -0.35 18.98 12.69
N LYS A 385 -0.36 20.04 13.50
CA LYS A 385 -0.25 19.96 14.98
C LYS A 385 -1.41 19.18 15.59
N LEU A 386 -2.61 19.27 15.02
CA LEU A 386 -3.77 18.49 15.48
C LEU A 386 -3.46 16.99 15.51
N ARG A 387 -2.79 16.47 14.48
CA ARG A 387 -2.38 15.05 14.44
C ARG A 387 -1.50 14.68 15.66
N ARG A 388 -0.62 15.58 16.12
CA ARG A 388 0.24 15.36 17.29
C ARG A 388 -0.57 15.39 18.59
N TYR A 389 -1.52 16.34 18.70
CA TYR A 389 -2.44 16.42 19.83
C TYR A 389 -3.29 15.15 19.93
N ASP A 390 -3.91 14.73 18.83
CA ASP A 390 -4.78 13.57 18.79
C ASP A 390 -4.01 12.26 19.07
N MET A 391 -2.77 12.14 18.56
CA MET A 391 -1.88 11.02 18.89
C MET A 391 -1.55 10.97 20.39
N GLY A 392 -1.20 12.12 20.99
CA GLY A 392 -0.92 12.22 22.41
C GLY A 392 -2.13 11.85 23.27
N GLU A 393 -3.32 12.32 22.89
CA GLU A 393 -4.57 12.03 23.61
C GLU A 393 -4.87 10.52 23.58
N VAL A 394 -4.86 9.90 22.41
CA VAL A 394 -5.19 8.47 22.25
C VAL A 394 -4.18 7.55 22.90
N THR A 395 -2.90 7.86 22.81
CA THR A 395 -1.87 7.04 23.47
C THR A 395 -1.91 7.21 24.97
N GLY A 396 -2.20 8.42 25.47
CA GLY A 396 -2.36 8.68 26.91
C GLY A 396 -3.62 8.06 27.53
N GLU A 397 -4.68 7.86 26.74
CA GLU A 397 -5.89 7.13 27.17
C GLU A 397 -5.65 5.62 27.28
N MET A 398 -4.83 5.05 26.39
CA MET A 398 -4.79 3.61 26.16
C MET A 398 -3.50 2.94 26.65
N ALA A 399 -2.38 3.66 26.75
CA ALA A 399 -1.11 3.11 27.16
C ALA A 399 -0.82 3.39 28.66
N ASP A 400 -0.15 2.44 29.33
CA ASP A 400 0.34 2.61 30.69
C ASP A 400 1.53 3.55 30.76
N LEU A 401 2.33 3.64 29.68
CA LEU A 401 3.47 4.52 29.54
C LEU A 401 3.69 4.92 28.08
N CYS A 402 3.85 6.21 27.83
CA CYS A 402 4.26 6.78 26.56
C CYS A 402 5.75 7.18 26.63
N VAL A 403 6.56 6.74 25.68
CA VAL A 403 7.97 7.15 25.54
C VAL A 403 8.08 8.00 24.30
N LEU A 404 8.20 9.32 24.50
CA LEU A 404 8.28 10.29 23.41
C LEU A 404 9.72 10.36 22.89
N THR A 405 9.87 10.27 21.57
CA THR A 405 11.18 10.20 20.92
C THR A 405 11.17 10.80 19.51
N CYS A 406 12.32 10.80 18.84
CA CYS A 406 12.42 11.24 17.45
C CYS A 406 11.72 10.27 16.48
N ASP A 407 10.99 10.84 15.50
CA ASP A 407 10.52 10.11 14.31
C ASP A 407 11.22 10.71 13.07
N ASN A 408 10.53 11.47 12.24
CA ASN A 408 11.03 12.25 11.11
C ASN A 408 10.81 13.75 11.41
N PRO A 409 11.70 14.43 12.14
CA PRO A 409 11.45 15.81 12.58
C PRO A 409 11.51 16.81 11.41
N ARG A 410 12.09 16.45 10.27
CA ARG A 410 12.27 17.29 9.09
C ARG A 410 12.91 18.62 9.46
N ASP A 411 12.19 19.75 9.28
CA ASP A 411 12.71 21.09 9.56
C ASP A 411 12.39 21.59 10.99
N GLU A 412 11.65 20.79 11.80
CA GLU A 412 11.26 21.16 13.16
C GLU A 412 12.20 20.54 14.21
N GLU A 413 12.28 21.18 15.39
CA GLU A 413 13.02 20.64 16.51
C GLU A 413 12.19 19.54 17.22
N ILE A 414 12.85 18.44 17.63
CA ILE A 414 12.20 17.28 18.30
C ILE A 414 11.43 17.75 19.53
N ARG A 415 12.00 18.67 20.30
CA ARG A 415 11.39 19.21 21.52
C ARG A 415 10.05 19.90 21.23
N ASP A 416 9.94 20.63 20.13
CA ASP A 416 8.71 21.35 19.77
C ASP A 416 7.61 20.38 19.37
N ILE A 417 7.98 19.32 18.61
CA ILE A 417 7.08 18.24 18.23
C ILE A 417 6.57 17.50 19.48
N ASN A 418 7.48 17.16 20.42
CA ASN A 418 7.11 16.49 21.66
C ASN A 418 6.23 17.38 22.56
N ASN A 419 6.47 18.70 22.58
CA ASN A 419 5.60 19.65 23.29
C ASN A 419 4.17 19.64 22.72
N ASP A 420 4.00 19.55 21.41
CA ASP A 420 2.67 19.39 20.80
C ASP A 420 2.02 18.07 21.25
N ILE A 421 2.75 16.94 21.24
CA ILE A 421 2.22 15.63 21.69
C ILE A 421 1.78 15.70 23.18
N LYS A 422 2.57 16.37 24.03
CA LYS A 422 2.25 16.55 25.46
C LYS A 422 0.94 17.30 25.70
N VAL A 423 0.52 18.16 24.79
CA VAL A 423 -0.82 18.79 24.88
C VAL A 423 -1.93 17.74 24.85
N GLY A 424 -1.81 16.74 23.98
CA GLY A 424 -2.76 15.63 23.93
C GLY A 424 -2.69 14.73 25.16
N LEU A 425 -1.47 14.35 25.58
CA LEU A 425 -1.25 13.55 26.80
C LEU A 425 -1.84 14.23 28.05
N ALA A 426 -1.77 15.56 28.16
CA ALA A 426 -2.35 16.30 29.27
C ALA A 426 -3.89 16.20 29.30
N ARG A 427 -4.57 16.01 28.16
CA ARG A 427 -6.04 15.82 28.09
C ARG A 427 -6.49 14.49 28.68
N SER A 428 -5.67 13.46 28.51
CA SER A 428 -5.94 12.08 28.98
C SER A 428 -5.25 11.73 30.32
N ASN A 429 -4.47 12.64 30.90
CA ASN A 429 -3.59 12.37 32.05
C ASN A 429 -2.58 11.23 31.80
N GLY A 430 -2.17 11.03 30.54
CA GLY A 430 -1.24 9.99 30.12
C GLY A 430 0.14 10.14 30.77
N LYS A 431 0.70 9.04 31.26
CA LYS A 431 2.07 9.00 31.80
C LYS A 431 3.06 8.97 30.65
N TYR A 432 4.11 9.78 30.74
CA TYR A 432 5.14 9.80 29.72
C TYR A 432 6.54 10.05 30.27
N ILE A 433 7.52 9.67 29.47
CA ILE A 433 8.93 10.08 29.57
C ILE A 433 9.41 10.55 28.21
N GLU A 434 10.48 11.34 28.17
CA GLU A 434 11.09 11.84 26.94
C GLU A 434 12.52 11.31 26.82
N ILE A 435 12.83 10.69 25.67
CA ILE A 435 14.17 10.24 25.30
C ILE A 435 14.34 10.57 23.82
N ASP A 436 15.09 11.61 23.52
CA ASP A 436 15.16 12.17 22.16
C ASP A 436 15.72 11.18 21.13
N ASP A 437 16.75 10.42 21.48
CA ASP A 437 17.30 9.38 20.62
C ASP A 437 16.38 8.15 20.60
N ARG A 438 15.94 7.75 19.41
CA ARG A 438 14.98 6.65 19.24
C ARG A 438 15.58 5.29 19.62
N LYS A 439 16.86 5.05 19.33
CA LYS A 439 17.53 3.81 19.75
C LYS A 439 17.65 3.73 21.26
N GLU A 440 17.99 4.84 21.92
CA GLU A 440 18.04 4.90 23.38
C GLU A 440 16.64 4.72 24.02
N ALA A 441 15.59 5.27 23.39
CA ALA A 441 14.20 5.09 23.84
C ALA A 441 13.78 3.62 23.77
N ILE A 442 14.09 2.93 22.66
CA ILE A 442 13.84 1.49 22.49
C ILE A 442 14.64 0.69 23.54
N ALA A 443 15.93 1.00 23.70
CA ALA A 443 16.81 0.33 24.66
C ALA A 443 16.31 0.49 26.11
N TYR A 444 15.81 1.69 26.47
CA TYR A 444 15.20 1.93 27.76
C TYR A 444 14.00 1.01 28.00
N CYS A 445 13.08 0.92 27.03
CA CYS A 445 11.91 0.07 27.15
C CYS A 445 12.29 -1.41 27.27
N MET A 446 13.22 -1.90 26.43
CA MET A 446 13.65 -3.29 26.46
C MET A 446 14.37 -3.66 27.78
N LYS A 447 15.18 -2.77 28.34
CA LYS A 447 15.91 -2.99 29.61
C LYS A 447 15.00 -2.94 30.85
N ASN A 448 13.87 -2.21 30.78
CA ASN A 448 12.90 -2.05 31.86
C ASN A 448 11.60 -2.83 31.65
N ALA A 449 11.59 -3.73 30.65
CA ALA A 449 10.44 -4.59 30.41
C ALA A 449 10.27 -5.62 31.51
N GLU A 450 9.03 -5.84 31.92
CA GLU A 450 8.61 -6.85 32.88
C GLU A 450 7.84 -7.99 32.18
N PRO A 451 7.78 -9.19 32.79
CA PRO A 451 6.99 -10.28 32.22
C PRO A 451 5.52 -9.88 32.00
N GLY A 452 5.03 -10.10 30.78
CA GLY A 452 3.69 -9.75 30.33
C GLY A 452 3.55 -8.33 29.76
N ASP A 453 4.62 -7.56 29.66
CA ASP A 453 4.60 -6.26 29.01
C ASP A 453 4.49 -6.39 27.50
N MET A 454 3.90 -5.38 26.88
CA MET A 454 3.83 -5.20 25.44
C MET A 454 4.37 -3.82 25.07
N ILE A 455 5.46 -3.81 24.30
CA ILE A 455 6.11 -2.60 23.79
C ILE A 455 5.74 -2.43 22.34
N VAL A 456 5.17 -1.29 21.97
CA VAL A 456 4.81 -0.98 20.58
C VAL A 456 5.55 0.26 20.09
N LEU A 457 6.34 0.08 19.02
CA LEU A 457 7.06 1.13 18.31
C LEU A 457 6.16 1.64 17.20
N LEU A 458 5.65 2.88 17.34
CA LEU A 458 4.70 3.47 16.40
C LEU A 458 5.36 4.53 15.51
N GLY A 459 4.83 4.67 14.29
CA GLY A 459 5.14 5.74 13.35
C GLY A 459 6.01 5.30 12.17
N LYS A 460 7.14 4.66 12.42
CA LYS A 460 8.10 4.31 11.35
C LYS A 460 7.71 3.07 10.56
N GLY A 461 7.25 2.02 11.24
CA GLY A 461 6.81 0.80 10.59
C GLY A 461 7.85 0.22 9.63
N HIS A 462 7.64 0.33 8.32
CA HIS A 462 8.54 -0.19 7.29
C HIS A 462 9.68 0.76 6.91
N GLU A 463 9.66 2.01 7.37
CA GLU A 463 10.70 3.00 7.06
C GLU A 463 12.06 2.58 7.67
N ASP A 464 13.11 2.77 6.89
CA ASP A 464 14.50 2.47 7.24
C ASP A 464 15.37 3.75 7.32
N TYR A 465 14.72 4.90 7.57
CA TYR A 465 15.41 6.19 7.66
C TYR A 465 14.77 7.12 8.68
N GLN A 466 15.53 8.11 9.14
CA GLN A 466 15.04 9.35 9.75
C GLN A 466 15.33 10.53 8.84
N GLU A 467 14.33 11.36 8.57
CA GLU A 467 14.44 12.56 7.75
C GLU A 467 14.65 13.78 8.65
N ILE A 468 15.87 14.39 8.56
CA ILE A 468 16.27 15.55 9.36
C ILE A 468 16.78 16.61 8.37
N LYS A 469 16.16 17.80 8.35
CA LYS A 469 16.53 18.95 7.48
C LYS A 469 16.70 18.55 6.01
N GLY A 470 15.77 17.75 5.50
CA GLY A 470 15.75 17.28 4.11
C GLY A 470 16.74 16.15 3.79
N VAL A 471 17.53 15.69 4.75
CA VAL A 471 18.47 14.57 4.59
C VAL A 471 17.87 13.31 5.24
N LYS A 472 17.91 12.19 4.53
CA LYS A 472 17.52 10.89 5.05
C LYS A 472 18.77 10.18 5.61
N TYR A 473 18.75 9.94 6.90
CA TYR A 473 19.76 9.14 7.60
C TYR A 473 19.21 7.73 7.78
N HIS A 474 20.04 6.72 7.54
CA HIS A 474 19.64 5.33 7.73
C HIS A 474 19.29 5.06 9.20
N PHE A 475 18.12 4.48 9.44
CA PHE A 475 17.64 4.05 10.74
C PHE A 475 16.52 3.02 10.57
N ASP A 476 16.83 1.74 10.73
CA ASP A 476 15.82 0.67 10.77
C ASP A 476 15.66 0.19 12.23
N GLU A 477 14.42 0.21 12.73
CA GLU A 477 14.11 -0.22 14.10
C GLU A 477 14.48 -1.67 14.37
N ARG A 478 14.48 -2.54 13.36
CA ARG A 478 14.87 -3.96 13.47
C ARG A 478 16.35 -4.10 13.74
N GLU A 479 17.16 -3.33 13.02
CA GLU A 479 18.61 -3.27 13.22
C GLU A 479 18.93 -2.70 14.61
N ALA A 480 18.27 -1.60 14.99
CA ALA A 480 18.44 -1.01 16.32
C ALA A 480 18.10 -2.00 17.43
N VAL A 481 16.98 -2.74 17.32
CA VAL A 481 16.59 -3.78 18.27
C VAL A 481 17.60 -4.93 18.33
N ALA A 482 18.11 -5.38 17.17
CA ALA A 482 19.13 -6.44 17.13
C ALA A 482 20.42 -6.00 17.83
N GLU A 483 20.90 -4.78 17.59
CA GLU A 483 22.08 -4.21 18.25
C GLU A 483 21.86 -4.11 19.77
N ILE A 484 20.69 -3.62 20.23
CA ILE A 484 20.37 -3.55 21.65
C ILE A 484 20.37 -4.95 22.30
N LEU A 485 19.81 -5.94 21.62
CA LEU A 485 19.83 -7.33 22.13
C LEU A 485 21.26 -7.86 22.30
N ASP A 486 22.14 -7.57 21.36
CA ASP A 486 23.54 -8.00 21.43
C ASP A 486 24.30 -7.28 22.57
N GLU A 487 24.06 -5.98 22.75
CA GLU A 487 24.57 -5.21 23.89
C GLU A 487 24.07 -5.78 25.23
N MET A 488 22.79 -6.11 25.35
CA MET A 488 22.20 -6.71 26.56
C MET A 488 22.81 -8.08 26.88
N LYS A 489 23.08 -8.91 25.86
CA LYS A 489 23.76 -10.21 26.03
C LYS A 489 25.22 -10.06 26.45
N ALA A 490 25.93 -9.08 25.87
CA ALA A 490 27.33 -8.78 26.24
C ALA A 490 27.47 -8.25 27.66
N GLY A 491 26.53 -7.42 28.13
CA GLY A 491 26.53 -6.89 29.51
C GLY A 491 26.13 -7.88 30.62
N LYS A 492 25.63 -9.08 30.22
CA LYS A 492 25.32 -10.19 31.15
C LYS A 492 26.49 -11.19 31.32
N ARG A 493 27.59 -10.99 30.62
CA ARG A 493 28.85 -11.74 30.77
C ARG A 493 29.83 -10.98 31.67
#